data_5c3998389a172f2ff280aebc6c0c0fb2
#
_entry.id   5c3998389a172f2ff280aebc6c0c0fb2
#
_cell.length_a   1.000
_cell.length_b   1.000
_cell.length_c   1.000
_cell.angle_alpha   90.00
_cell.angle_beta   90.00
_cell.angle_gamma   90.00
#
_symmetry.space_group_name_H-M   'P 1'
#
loop_
_entity.id
_entity.type
_entity.pdbx_description
1 polymer ?
#
loop_
_entity_poly.entity_id
_entity_poly.type
_entity_poly.pdbx_seq_one_letter_code
_entity_poly.pdbx_strand_id
1 'polypeptide(L)'
;MVASLFGASAATDAFNVAFRIPNLLRRLFAEGAFSQAFVPLLAQRRRSDGDAASQALVASVATALAGVLLLLSVLGVVAAPVLIWMMASGLPEAGHELAVGLTRVMFPYIALMSMVAVCAGVLNTWQRFAVPAATPALLNVCMVGVAWWLAPQLVSHGVPAIYSLAAGVMLGGVLQLTAQVVALRRLGLRLGVRWRPLAWYAAWRSDGVTRLLGLMAPAVLGVAVAQISLLINTQIASHLTVGSVSWLTYADRLMEFPTALLGVALGVVLLPQLADAHAAAQRQRYSELLDWGLRLVLLLGVPSALSLLVFAQPLVATLYHHGAFGVADVQQTARAVQGYGLGVLGLVAVKVLAPGYFAQQDMRTPVRIALGVLLLTQLMNIGLVPWLGHAGLALSIALASWVNAGWLLWGLRRRGWYQPRPGWWLFALRVLLASAALGWGLHETAQAVNFVALVDTPWRRAGGMALVIAAAALIYFVVLTALGVSLRKVWRAPR
;
A
#
# COMPACT_ATOMS: atom_id res chain seq x y z
N MET A 1 -5.00 -13.65 -11.80
CA MET A 1 -5.67 -14.85 -11.30
C MET A 1 -6.97 -14.54 -10.55
N VAL A 2 -7.02 -13.75 -9.46
CA VAL A 2 -8.30 -13.41 -8.79
C VAL A 2 -9.30 -12.84 -9.81
N ALA A 3 -8.90 -11.84 -10.58
CA ALA A 3 -9.71 -11.29 -11.67
C ALA A 3 -10.14 -12.35 -12.69
N SER A 4 -9.21 -13.23 -13.08
CA SER A 4 -9.50 -14.29 -14.07
C SER A 4 -10.49 -15.34 -13.58
N LEU A 5 -10.44 -15.72 -12.30
CA LEU A 5 -11.32 -16.75 -11.73
C LEU A 5 -12.70 -16.20 -11.34
N PHE A 6 -12.74 -14.97 -10.84
CA PHE A 6 -13.92 -14.42 -10.16
C PHE A 6 -14.45 -13.12 -10.76
N GLY A 7 -13.71 -12.49 -11.69
CA GLY A 7 -14.09 -11.21 -12.31
C GLY A 7 -14.21 -10.06 -11.29
N ALA A 8 -15.05 -9.08 -11.60
CA ALA A 8 -15.50 -8.05 -10.68
C ALA A 8 -16.97 -8.31 -10.31
N SER A 9 -17.20 -9.30 -9.49
CA SER A 9 -18.51 -9.81 -9.09
C SER A 9 -18.84 -9.45 -7.64
N ALA A 10 -20.09 -9.67 -7.22
CA ALA A 10 -20.50 -9.53 -5.83
C ALA A 10 -19.62 -10.39 -4.88
N ALA A 11 -19.19 -11.57 -5.33
CA ALA A 11 -18.30 -12.44 -4.55
C ALA A 11 -16.90 -11.82 -4.39
N THR A 12 -16.36 -11.21 -5.45
CA THR A 12 -15.06 -10.53 -5.40
C THR A 12 -15.14 -9.25 -4.55
N ASP A 13 -16.24 -8.51 -4.62
CA ASP A 13 -16.50 -7.36 -3.76
C ASP A 13 -16.55 -7.79 -2.28
N ALA A 14 -17.30 -8.86 -1.98
CA ALA A 14 -17.38 -9.44 -0.64
C ALA A 14 -16.00 -9.87 -0.10
N PHE A 15 -15.19 -10.53 -0.93
CA PHE A 15 -13.82 -10.91 -0.57
C PHE A 15 -12.92 -9.67 -0.33
N ASN A 16 -12.97 -8.68 -1.21
CA ASN A 16 -12.17 -7.47 -1.08
C ASN A 16 -12.52 -6.69 0.19
N VAL A 17 -13.81 -6.59 0.54
CA VAL A 17 -14.29 -5.99 1.79
C VAL A 17 -13.79 -6.79 2.99
N ALA A 18 -14.03 -8.09 3.00
CA ALA A 18 -13.64 -8.98 4.09
C ALA A 18 -12.13 -8.98 4.34
N PHE A 19 -11.32 -8.97 3.28
CA PHE A 19 -9.85 -8.98 3.39
C PHE A 19 -9.27 -7.63 3.81
N ARG A 20 -10.03 -6.52 3.72
CA ARG A 20 -9.52 -5.19 4.15
C ARG A 20 -9.19 -5.13 5.63
N ILE A 21 -9.98 -5.76 6.50
CA ILE A 21 -9.73 -5.76 7.96
C ILE A 21 -8.40 -6.45 8.29
N PRO A 22 -8.16 -7.71 7.89
CA PRO A 22 -6.90 -8.38 8.10
C PRO A 22 -5.71 -7.61 7.52
N ASN A 23 -5.86 -7.04 6.33
CA ASN A 23 -4.82 -6.29 5.65
C ASN A 23 -4.51 -4.95 6.34
N LEU A 24 -5.53 -4.26 6.88
CA LEU A 24 -5.37 -3.04 7.67
C LEU A 24 -4.51 -3.31 8.91
N LEU A 25 -4.86 -4.35 9.66
CA LEU A 25 -4.13 -4.70 10.88
C LEU A 25 -2.72 -5.22 10.57
N ARG A 26 -2.54 -5.93 9.46
CA ARG A 26 -1.21 -6.28 8.96
C ARG A 26 -0.35 -5.03 8.71
N ARG A 27 -0.90 -4.00 8.07
CA ARG A 27 -0.19 -2.73 7.83
C ARG A 27 0.16 -2.01 9.12
N LEU A 28 -0.74 -2.01 10.11
CA LEU A 28 -0.48 -1.42 11.42
C LEU A 28 0.64 -2.14 12.18
N PHE A 29 0.60 -3.47 12.23
CA PHE A 29 1.53 -4.28 13.01
C PHE A 29 2.82 -4.62 12.25
N ALA A 30 2.74 -5.10 11.01
CA ALA A 30 3.91 -5.62 10.30
C ALA A 30 4.76 -4.52 9.62
N GLU A 31 4.12 -3.51 9.05
CA GLU A 31 4.79 -2.50 8.22
C GLU A 31 4.92 -1.13 8.91
N GLY A 32 4.22 -0.91 10.01
CA GLY A 32 4.05 0.41 10.61
C GLY A 32 4.58 0.54 12.04
N ALA A 33 3.68 0.94 12.93
CA ALA A 33 3.98 1.36 14.29
C ALA A 33 4.76 0.35 15.12
N PHE A 34 4.42 -0.96 14.99
CA PHE A 34 5.07 -2.00 15.77
C PHE A 34 6.56 -2.13 15.41
N SER A 35 6.89 -2.31 14.13
CA SER A 35 8.28 -2.51 13.71
C SER A 35 9.15 -1.30 14.02
N GLN A 36 8.61 -0.07 13.88
CA GLN A 36 9.31 1.17 14.19
C GLN A 36 9.61 1.32 15.68
N ALA A 37 8.76 0.81 16.56
CA ALA A 37 8.94 0.86 18.00
C ALA A 37 9.75 -0.34 18.54
N PHE A 38 9.44 -1.55 18.04
CA PHE A 38 9.99 -2.80 18.58
C PHE A 38 11.45 -3.01 18.20
N VAL A 39 11.86 -2.78 16.94
CA VAL A 39 13.22 -3.06 16.48
C VAL A 39 14.27 -2.21 17.21
N PRO A 40 14.11 -0.88 17.37
CA PRO A 40 15.05 -0.07 18.15
C PRO A 40 15.10 -0.45 19.63
N LEU A 41 13.92 -0.73 20.23
CA LEU A 41 13.82 -1.14 21.63
C LEU A 41 14.57 -2.46 21.87
N LEU A 42 14.36 -3.45 20.99
CA LEU A 42 15.03 -4.74 21.07
C LEU A 42 16.54 -4.61 20.84
N ALA A 43 16.95 -3.81 19.86
CA ALA A 43 18.36 -3.55 19.57
C ALA A 43 19.08 -2.82 20.73
N GLN A 44 18.38 -1.89 21.39
CA GLN A 44 18.89 -1.23 22.59
C GLN A 44 19.08 -2.26 23.72
N ARG A 45 18.03 -3.06 24.01
CA ARG A 45 18.06 -4.07 25.07
C ARG A 45 19.17 -5.10 24.86
N ARG A 46 19.39 -5.49 23.62
CA ARG A 46 20.45 -6.43 23.25
C ARG A 46 21.83 -5.88 23.53
N ARG A 47 22.05 -4.58 23.26
CA ARG A 47 23.35 -3.94 23.50
C ARG A 47 23.63 -3.68 24.98
N SER A 48 22.58 -3.30 25.75
CA SER A 48 22.76 -2.97 27.18
C SER A 48 22.81 -4.23 28.08
N ASP A 49 21.93 -5.20 27.83
CA ASP A 49 21.63 -6.28 28.79
C ASP A 49 21.88 -7.69 28.20
N GLY A 50 22.32 -7.77 26.94
CA GLY A 50 22.70 -9.01 26.28
C GLY A 50 21.54 -9.82 25.68
N ASP A 51 21.88 -10.99 25.12
CA ASP A 51 20.92 -11.82 24.36
C ASP A 51 19.85 -12.46 25.25
N ALA A 52 20.17 -12.82 26.51
CA ALA A 52 19.20 -13.42 27.44
C ALA A 52 18.06 -12.43 27.79
N ALA A 53 18.40 -11.18 28.11
CA ALA A 53 17.43 -10.13 28.39
C ALA A 53 16.59 -9.77 27.17
N SER A 54 17.19 -9.81 25.98
CA SER A 54 16.51 -9.62 24.71
C SER A 54 15.49 -10.72 24.44
N GLN A 55 15.84 -11.98 24.68
CA GLN A 55 14.90 -13.10 24.54
C GLN A 55 13.76 -13.03 25.56
N ALA A 56 14.03 -12.57 26.79
CA ALA A 56 12.97 -12.34 27.77
C ALA A 56 11.99 -11.25 27.31
N LEU A 57 12.50 -10.15 26.73
CA LEU A 57 11.65 -9.12 26.11
C LEU A 57 10.80 -9.69 24.97
N VAL A 58 11.41 -10.43 24.05
CA VAL A 58 10.68 -11.11 22.94
C VAL A 58 9.58 -12.01 23.47
N ALA A 59 9.87 -12.84 24.47
CA ALA A 59 8.90 -13.73 25.08
C ALA A 59 7.73 -12.97 25.75
N SER A 60 8.01 -11.87 26.43
CA SER A 60 6.99 -11.01 27.06
C SER A 60 6.10 -10.34 26.00
N VAL A 61 6.71 -9.74 24.98
CA VAL A 61 5.98 -9.09 23.87
C VAL A 61 5.15 -10.12 23.10
N ALA A 62 5.72 -11.27 22.74
CA ALA A 62 5.01 -12.33 22.03
C ALA A 62 3.84 -12.90 22.87
N THR A 63 4.03 -13.06 24.19
CA THR A 63 2.99 -13.56 25.11
C THR A 63 1.85 -12.53 25.24
N ALA A 64 2.17 -11.26 25.46
CA ALA A 64 1.18 -10.19 25.58
C ALA A 64 0.36 -10.05 24.28
N LEU A 65 1.04 -10.03 23.13
CA LEU A 65 0.37 -9.96 21.83
C LEU A 65 -0.48 -11.20 21.53
N ALA A 66 0.03 -12.41 21.77
CA ALA A 66 -0.71 -13.65 21.52
C ALA A 66 -2.06 -13.65 22.25
N GLY A 67 -2.09 -13.21 23.51
CA GLY A 67 -3.31 -13.13 24.28
C GLY A 67 -4.32 -12.14 23.73
N VAL A 68 -3.88 -10.90 23.44
CA VAL A 68 -4.75 -9.88 22.86
C VAL A 68 -5.27 -10.27 21.48
N LEU A 69 -4.38 -10.84 20.65
CA LEU A 69 -4.74 -11.23 19.30
C LEU A 69 -5.70 -12.42 19.27
N LEU A 70 -5.59 -13.34 20.21
CA LEU A 70 -6.57 -14.40 20.38
C LEU A 70 -7.94 -13.82 20.75
N LEU A 71 -7.98 -12.94 21.75
CA LEU A 71 -9.22 -12.25 22.15
C LEU A 71 -9.80 -11.45 21.00
N LEU A 72 -8.99 -10.65 20.33
CA LEU A 72 -9.41 -9.87 19.14
C LEU A 72 -9.90 -10.78 18.00
N SER A 73 -9.27 -11.94 17.80
CA SER A 73 -9.71 -12.89 16.77
C SER A 73 -11.09 -13.46 17.10
N VAL A 74 -11.32 -13.86 18.35
CA VAL A 74 -12.64 -14.34 18.80
C VAL A 74 -13.70 -13.23 18.68
N LEU A 75 -13.40 -12.03 19.20
CA LEU A 75 -14.31 -10.89 19.12
C LEU A 75 -14.60 -10.52 17.66
N GLY A 76 -13.61 -10.51 16.79
CA GLY A 76 -13.79 -10.18 15.38
C GLY A 76 -14.58 -11.23 14.60
N VAL A 77 -14.43 -12.52 14.91
CA VAL A 77 -15.27 -13.58 14.34
C VAL A 77 -16.71 -13.43 14.75
N VAL A 78 -16.97 -13.12 16.04
CA VAL A 78 -18.32 -12.89 16.56
C VAL A 78 -18.91 -11.59 16.02
N ALA A 79 -18.12 -10.52 16.01
CA ALA A 79 -18.54 -9.20 15.53
C ALA A 79 -18.50 -9.05 14.00
N ALA A 80 -18.14 -10.09 13.22
CA ALA A 80 -18.04 -10.01 11.78
C ALA A 80 -19.27 -9.40 11.08
N PRO A 81 -20.54 -9.70 11.46
CA PRO A 81 -21.70 -9.06 10.85
C PRO A 81 -21.71 -7.53 11.04
N VAL A 82 -21.39 -7.07 12.25
CA VAL A 82 -21.34 -5.63 12.58
C VAL A 82 -20.19 -4.96 11.84
N LEU A 83 -19.03 -5.59 11.79
CA LEU A 83 -17.86 -5.06 11.09
C LEU A 83 -18.15 -4.88 9.59
N ILE A 84 -18.76 -5.89 8.95
CA ILE A 84 -19.12 -5.80 7.53
C ILE A 84 -20.22 -4.77 7.30
N TRP A 85 -21.22 -4.68 8.16
CA TRP A 85 -22.22 -3.63 8.07
C TRP A 85 -21.59 -2.23 8.17
N MET A 86 -20.67 -2.01 9.08
CA MET A 86 -19.97 -0.72 9.21
C MET A 86 -19.10 -0.38 7.98
N MET A 87 -18.57 -1.39 7.30
CA MET A 87 -17.61 -1.19 6.18
C MET A 87 -18.26 -1.20 4.81
N ALA A 88 -19.37 -1.88 4.64
CA ALA A 88 -19.99 -2.14 3.34
C ALA A 88 -21.46 -2.52 3.48
N SER A 89 -22.28 -1.67 4.15
CA SER A 89 -23.71 -1.91 4.32
C SER A 89 -24.51 -1.90 3.01
N GLY A 90 -23.93 -1.36 1.93
CA GLY A 90 -24.56 -1.31 0.62
C GLY A 90 -24.38 -2.59 -0.23
N LEU A 91 -23.67 -3.61 0.27
CA LEU A 91 -23.58 -4.88 -0.44
C LEU A 91 -24.96 -5.54 -0.54
N PRO A 92 -25.29 -6.20 -1.69
CA PRO A 92 -26.48 -7.05 -1.78
C PRO A 92 -26.48 -8.12 -0.69
N GLU A 93 -27.66 -8.57 -0.27
CA GLU A 93 -27.81 -9.50 0.86
C GLU A 93 -26.90 -10.74 0.75
N ALA A 94 -26.90 -11.42 -0.40
CA ALA A 94 -26.01 -12.54 -0.64
C ALA A 94 -24.52 -12.17 -0.57
N GLY A 95 -24.15 -10.96 -1.01
CA GLY A 95 -22.80 -10.43 -0.91
C GLY A 95 -22.40 -10.10 0.54
N HIS A 96 -23.35 -9.60 1.32
CA HIS A 96 -23.16 -9.30 2.73
C HIS A 96 -22.93 -10.58 3.54
N GLU A 97 -23.78 -11.58 3.39
CA GLU A 97 -23.61 -12.89 4.03
C GLU A 97 -22.28 -13.55 3.68
N LEU A 98 -21.92 -13.51 2.41
CA LEU A 98 -20.64 -14.02 1.93
C LEU A 98 -19.46 -13.26 2.55
N ALA A 99 -19.51 -11.92 2.64
CA ALA A 99 -18.48 -11.10 3.27
C ALA A 99 -18.33 -11.42 4.76
N VAL A 100 -19.44 -11.63 5.47
CA VAL A 100 -19.43 -12.06 6.89
C VAL A 100 -18.76 -13.42 7.03
N GLY A 101 -19.14 -14.41 6.21
CA GLY A 101 -18.54 -15.74 6.23
C GLY A 101 -17.04 -15.71 5.94
N LEU A 102 -16.63 -15.00 4.90
CA LEU A 102 -15.22 -14.81 4.54
C LEU A 102 -14.43 -14.09 5.66
N THR A 103 -15.04 -13.09 6.29
CA THR A 103 -14.42 -12.39 7.42
C THR A 103 -14.19 -13.33 8.59
N ARG A 104 -15.16 -14.15 8.96
CA ARG A 104 -15.01 -15.14 10.04
C ARG A 104 -13.84 -16.09 9.78
N VAL A 105 -13.68 -16.55 8.55
CA VAL A 105 -12.57 -17.44 8.15
C VAL A 105 -11.23 -16.69 8.20
N MET A 106 -11.16 -15.47 7.68
CA MET A 106 -9.90 -14.74 7.54
C MET A 106 -9.51 -13.92 8.78
N PHE A 107 -10.41 -13.66 9.73
CA PHE A 107 -10.10 -12.80 10.87
C PHE A 107 -8.91 -13.31 11.71
N PRO A 108 -8.75 -14.64 12.00
CA PRO A 108 -7.60 -15.15 12.73
C PRO A 108 -6.25 -14.91 12.05
N TYR A 109 -6.23 -14.56 10.73
CA TYR A 109 -5.01 -14.18 10.02
C TYR A 109 -4.28 -13.01 10.69
N ILE A 110 -5.02 -12.14 11.41
CA ILE A 110 -4.45 -11.01 12.17
C ILE A 110 -3.44 -11.50 13.21
N ALA A 111 -3.79 -12.57 13.93
CA ALA A 111 -2.91 -13.16 14.94
C ALA A 111 -1.63 -13.70 14.30
N LEU A 112 -1.77 -14.41 13.16
CA LEU A 112 -0.63 -14.95 12.43
C LEU A 112 0.30 -13.83 11.96
N MET A 113 -0.24 -12.79 11.35
CA MET A 113 0.56 -11.68 10.82
C MET A 113 1.24 -10.83 11.88
N SER A 114 0.59 -10.64 13.03
CA SER A 114 1.22 -9.93 14.15
C SER A 114 2.39 -10.74 14.73
N MET A 115 2.25 -12.07 14.81
CA MET A 115 3.38 -12.93 15.20
C MET A 115 4.50 -12.93 14.15
N VAL A 116 4.16 -12.91 12.86
CA VAL A 116 5.13 -12.72 11.77
C VAL A 116 5.89 -11.40 11.95
N ALA A 117 5.21 -10.32 12.35
CA ALA A 117 5.84 -9.02 12.58
C ALA A 117 6.84 -9.06 13.77
N VAL A 118 6.49 -9.75 14.86
CA VAL A 118 7.42 -9.99 15.99
C VAL A 118 8.66 -10.74 15.51
N CYS A 119 8.46 -11.87 14.79
CA CYS A 119 9.56 -12.67 14.26
C CYS A 119 10.46 -11.85 13.31
N ALA A 120 9.85 -11.09 12.41
CA ALA A 120 10.56 -10.21 11.48
C ALA A 120 11.37 -9.14 12.22
N GLY A 121 10.80 -8.52 13.26
CA GLY A 121 11.51 -7.56 14.11
C GLY A 121 12.72 -8.17 14.80
N VAL A 122 12.59 -9.39 15.31
CA VAL A 122 13.73 -10.13 15.88
C VAL A 122 14.77 -10.43 14.80
N LEU A 123 14.39 -11.04 13.68
CA LEU A 123 15.31 -11.37 12.58
C LEU A 123 16.05 -10.13 12.06
N ASN A 124 15.36 -9.01 11.90
CA ASN A 124 15.96 -7.73 11.49
C ASN A 124 16.99 -7.22 12.51
N THR A 125 16.71 -7.36 13.81
CA THR A 125 17.66 -7.01 14.88
C THR A 125 18.93 -7.87 14.84
N TRP A 126 18.81 -9.13 14.40
CA TRP A 126 19.95 -10.03 14.15
C TRP A 126 20.50 -9.94 12.72
N GLN A 127 20.14 -8.87 11.96
CA GLN A 127 20.60 -8.60 10.57
C GLN A 127 20.27 -9.73 9.59
N ARG A 128 19.18 -10.45 9.80
CA ARG A 128 18.68 -11.53 8.93
C ARG A 128 17.44 -11.05 8.15
N PHE A 129 17.66 -10.31 7.09
CA PHE A 129 16.61 -9.64 6.33
C PHE A 129 15.95 -10.53 5.26
N ALA A 130 16.62 -11.56 4.78
CA ALA A 130 16.17 -12.35 3.61
C ALA A 130 14.81 -13.03 3.83
N VAL A 131 14.60 -13.68 4.98
CA VAL A 131 13.35 -14.37 5.27
C VAL A 131 12.19 -13.38 5.47
N PRO A 132 12.30 -12.32 6.30
CA PRO A 132 11.27 -11.29 6.39
C PRO A 132 10.91 -10.66 5.06
N ALA A 133 11.89 -10.39 4.18
CA ALA A 133 11.66 -9.80 2.87
C ALA A 133 10.95 -10.74 1.88
N ALA A 134 11.24 -12.05 1.94
CA ALA A 134 10.64 -13.06 1.05
C ALA A 134 9.24 -13.50 1.51
N THR A 135 8.96 -13.44 2.81
CA THR A 135 7.73 -14.01 3.39
C THR A 135 6.43 -13.42 2.79
N PRO A 136 6.29 -12.12 2.46
CA PRO A 136 5.07 -11.61 1.84
C PRO A 136 4.70 -12.28 0.51
N ALA A 137 5.68 -12.77 -0.25
CA ALA A 137 5.43 -13.49 -1.49
C ALA A 137 4.67 -14.81 -1.26
N LEU A 138 4.88 -15.47 -0.12
CA LEU A 138 4.18 -16.72 0.23
C LEU A 138 2.66 -16.55 0.28
N LEU A 139 2.15 -15.40 0.73
CA LEU A 139 0.72 -15.14 0.73
C LEU A 139 0.15 -15.23 -0.69
N ASN A 140 0.80 -14.56 -1.64
CA ASN A 140 0.34 -14.54 -3.03
C ASN A 140 0.43 -15.94 -3.65
N VAL A 141 1.52 -16.67 -3.40
CA VAL A 141 1.69 -18.06 -3.88
C VAL A 141 0.62 -18.96 -3.31
N CYS A 142 0.31 -18.87 -2.01
CA CYS A 142 -0.73 -19.65 -1.37
C CYS A 142 -2.12 -19.31 -1.91
N MET A 143 -2.44 -18.00 -2.05
CA MET A 143 -3.73 -17.59 -2.61
C MET A 143 -3.93 -18.14 -4.02
N VAL A 144 -2.88 -18.05 -4.88
CA VAL A 144 -2.91 -18.57 -6.24
C VAL A 144 -3.05 -20.08 -6.26
N GLY A 145 -2.19 -20.80 -5.52
CA GLY A 145 -2.16 -22.26 -5.53
C GLY A 145 -3.42 -22.89 -4.94
N VAL A 146 -3.87 -22.36 -3.79
CA VAL A 146 -5.11 -22.85 -3.14
C VAL A 146 -6.34 -22.54 -3.98
N ALA A 147 -6.43 -21.34 -4.56
CA ALA A 147 -7.57 -21.00 -5.40
C ALA A 147 -7.62 -21.89 -6.66
N TRP A 148 -6.49 -22.15 -7.29
CA TRP A 148 -6.42 -23.01 -8.46
C TRP A 148 -6.83 -24.46 -8.16
N TRP A 149 -6.43 -25.01 -7.02
CA TRP A 149 -6.69 -26.37 -6.64
C TRP A 149 -8.04 -26.55 -5.94
N LEU A 150 -8.41 -25.67 -5.02
CA LEU A 150 -9.58 -25.83 -4.14
C LEU A 150 -10.87 -25.27 -4.73
N ALA A 151 -10.81 -24.23 -5.60
CA ALA A 151 -12.03 -23.61 -6.14
C ALA A 151 -12.93 -24.61 -6.89
N PRO A 152 -12.42 -25.51 -7.79
CA PRO A 152 -13.27 -26.50 -8.47
C PRO A 152 -13.91 -27.48 -7.48
N GLN A 153 -13.20 -27.86 -6.44
CA GLN A 153 -13.70 -28.81 -5.43
C GLN A 153 -14.81 -28.20 -4.58
N LEU A 154 -14.67 -26.93 -4.18
CA LEU A 154 -15.72 -26.22 -3.44
C LEU A 154 -17.01 -26.14 -4.24
N VAL A 155 -16.92 -25.83 -5.53
CA VAL A 155 -18.07 -25.76 -6.44
C VAL A 155 -18.80 -27.12 -6.53
N SER A 156 -18.07 -28.23 -6.60
CA SER A 156 -18.66 -29.59 -6.64
C SER A 156 -19.41 -29.95 -5.35
N HIS A 157 -19.10 -29.28 -4.24
CA HIS A 157 -19.76 -29.46 -2.94
C HIS A 157 -20.80 -28.35 -2.63
N GLY A 158 -21.14 -27.50 -3.63
CA GLY A 158 -22.12 -26.43 -3.45
C GLY A 158 -21.62 -25.25 -2.62
N VAL A 159 -20.31 -25.15 -2.35
CA VAL A 159 -19.70 -24.04 -1.61
C VAL A 159 -19.17 -22.98 -2.59
N PRO A 160 -19.41 -21.68 -2.35
CA PRO A 160 -18.90 -20.64 -3.22
C PRO A 160 -17.37 -20.72 -3.38
N ALA A 161 -16.91 -20.77 -4.63
CA ALA A 161 -15.49 -20.92 -4.98
C ALA A 161 -14.58 -19.86 -4.33
N ILE A 162 -15.13 -18.69 -4.03
CA ILE A 162 -14.38 -17.57 -3.44
C ILE A 162 -13.77 -17.90 -2.05
N TYR A 163 -14.33 -18.87 -1.32
CA TYR A 163 -13.75 -19.35 -0.04
C TYR A 163 -12.36 -19.97 -0.21
N SER A 164 -12.01 -20.40 -1.43
CA SER A 164 -10.66 -20.86 -1.75
C SER A 164 -9.60 -19.76 -1.53
N LEU A 165 -9.96 -18.50 -1.80
CA LEU A 165 -9.07 -17.35 -1.52
C LEU A 165 -8.89 -17.16 -0.02
N ALA A 166 -9.97 -17.27 0.77
CA ALA A 166 -9.89 -17.16 2.23
C ALA A 166 -9.03 -18.28 2.83
N ALA A 167 -9.19 -19.51 2.33
CA ALA A 167 -8.33 -20.64 2.71
C ALA A 167 -6.87 -20.37 2.32
N GLY A 168 -6.62 -19.80 1.14
CA GLY A 168 -5.30 -19.40 0.68
C GLY A 168 -4.65 -18.34 1.56
N VAL A 169 -5.43 -17.36 2.04
CA VAL A 169 -4.97 -16.35 3.00
C VAL A 169 -4.55 -16.98 4.32
N MET A 170 -5.37 -17.89 4.86
CA MET A 170 -5.08 -18.58 6.12
C MET A 170 -3.84 -19.48 6.01
N LEU A 171 -3.76 -20.28 4.95
CA LEU A 171 -2.58 -21.12 4.69
C LEU A 171 -1.32 -20.27 4.50
N GLY A 172 -1.45 -19.17 3.75
CA GLY A 172 -0.37 -18.19 3.58
C GLY A 172 0.14 -17.65 4.91
N GLY A 173 -0.76 -17.25 5.80
CA GLY A 173 -0.40 -16.78 7.15
C GLY A 173 0.32 -17.84 7.99
N VAL A 174 -0.14 -19.08 7.96
CA VAL A 174 0.50 -20.20 8.66
C VAL A 174 1.90 -20.46 8.10
N LEU A 175 2.06 -20.50 6.79
CA LEU A 175 3.36 -20.75 6.16
C LEU A 175 4.33 -19.58 6.39
N GLN A 176 3.84 -18.34 6.35
CA GLN A 176 4.64 -17.16 6.68
C GLN A 176 5.18 -17.22 8.11
N LEU A 177 4.32 -17.54 9.08
CA LEU A 177 4.72 -17.67 10.47
C LEU A 177 5.71 -18.82 10.65
N THR A 178 5.41 -19.97 10.05
CA THR A 178 6.29 -21.17 10.12
C THR A 178 7.68 -20.88 9.56
N ALA A 179 7.77 -20.22 8.39
CA ALA A 179 9.05 -19.87 7.78
C ALA A 179 9.89 -18.97 8.71
N GLN A 180 9.26 -17.98 9.33
CA GLN A 180 9.95 -17.08 10.25
C GLN A 180 10.34 -17.76 11.57
N VAL A 181 9.48 -18.59 12.14
CA VAL A 181 9.79 -19.36 13.35
C VAL A 181 10.94 -20.35 13.09
N VAL A 182 10.96 -21.01 11.93
CA VAL A 182 12.08 -21.88 11.54
C VAL A 182 13.38 -21.07 11.41
N ALA A 183 13.32 -19.88 10.80
CA ALA A 183 14.49 -19.01 10.70
C ALA A 183 15.01 -18.57 12.08
N LEU A 184 14.12 -18.24 13.02
CA LEU A 184 14.49 -17.91 14.41
C LEU A 184 15.14 -19.11 15.11
N ARG A 185 14.54 -20.31 14.99
CA ARG A 185 15.08 -21.54 15.61
C ARG A 185 16.47 -21.89 15.10
N ARG A 186 16.75 -21.65 13.81
CA ARG A 186 18.10 -21.82 13.23
C ARG A 186 19.15 -20.89 13.83
N LEU A 187 18.73 -19.79 14.43
CA LEU A 187 19.60 -18.85 15.17
C LEU A 187 19.67 -19.14 16.67
N GLY A 188 19.06 -20.24 17.13
CA GLY A 188 18.97 -20.57 18.54
C GLY A 188 17.95 -19.72 19.33
N LEU A 189 17.15 -18.89 18.62
CA LEU A 189 16.18 -18.00 19.23
C LEU A 189 14.79 -18.64 19.30
N ARG A 190 14.00 -18.25 20.31
CA ARG A 190 12.63 -18.76 20.50
C ARG A 190 11.69 -17.59 20.79
N LEU A 191 10.46 -17.65 20.28
CA LEU A 191 9.41 -16.69 20.62
C LEU A 191 9.01 -16.75 22.10
N GLY A 192 9.08 -17.92 22.73
CA GLY A 192 8.85 -18.09 24.16
C GLY A 192 7.43 -17.77 24.63
N VAL A 193 6.40 -17.91 23.75
CA VAL A 193 5.00 -17.63 24.12
C VAL A 193 4.56 -18.53 25.28
N ARG A 194 4.00 -17.92 26.31
CA ARG A 194 3.49 -18.61 27.51
C ARG A 194 1.97 -18.50 27.56
N TRP A 195 1.26 -19.62 27.52
CA TRP A 195 -0.20 -19.68 27.45
C TRP A 195 -0.91 -19.68 28.82
N ARG A 196 -0.19 -19.40 29.92
CA ARG A 196 -0.77 -19.34 31.26
C ARG A 196 -1.36 -17.94 31.54
N PRO A 197 -2.57 -17.80 32.13
CA PRO A 197 -3.19 -16.49 32.42
C PRO A 197 -2.31 -15.57 33.27
N LEU A 198 -1.61 -16.12 34.26
CA LEU A 198 -0.66 -15.38 35.07
C LEU A 198 0.54 -14.83 34.25
N ALA A 199 0.99 -15.60 33.25
CA ALA A 199 2.06 -15.14 32.37
C ALA A 199 1.59 -13.99 31.46
N TRP A 200 0.34 -13.97 31.05
CA TRP A 200 -0.25 -12.83 30.33
C TRP A 200 -0.27 -11.57 31.17
N TYR A 201 -0.78 -11.67 32.39
CA TYR A 201 -0.80 -10.55 33.32
C TYR A 201 0.61 -10.00 33.59
N ALA A 202 1.57 -10.89 33.86
CA ALA A 202 2.98 -10.52 34.06
C ALA A 202 3.58 -9.88 32.79
N ALA A 203 3.28 -10.41 31.60
CA ALA A 203 3.77 -9.86 30.34
C ALA A 203 3.26 -8.43 30.10
N TRP A 204 1.97 -8.17 30.37
CA TRP A 204 1.38 -6.84 30.23
C TRP A 204 1.98 -5.79 31.19
N ARG A 205 2.37 -6.19 32.39
CA ARG A 205 2.99 -5.32 33.38
C ARG A 205 4.51 -5.19 33.22
N SER A 206 5.12 -5.91 32.25
CA SER A 206 6.55 -5.79 32.02
C SER A 206 6.90 -4.41 31.44
N ASP A 207 7.97 -3.80 31.96
CA ASP A 207 8.45 -2.47 31.50
C ASP A 207 8.69 -2.43 29.99
N GLY A 208 9.15 -3.54 29.42
CA GLY A 208 9.40 -3.63 27.99
C GLY A 208 8.12 -3.51 27.15
N VAL A 209 7.01 -4.16 27.55
CA VAL A 209 5.73 -4.08 26.87
C VAL A 209 5.11 -2.70 27.05
N THR A 210 5.11 -2.16 28.25
CA THR A 210 4.57 -0.81 28.54
C THR A 210 5.31 0.26 27.73
N ARG A 211 6.65 0.20 27.68
CA ARG A 211 7.47 1.11 26.89
C ARG A 211 7.19 0.95 25.38
N LEU A 212 7.04 -0.28 24.88
CA LEU A 212 6.69 -0.56 23.50
C LEU A 212 5.35 0.07 23.12
N LEU A 213 4.32 -0.10 23.93
CA LEU A 213 2.98 0.49 23.69
C LEU A 213 3.03 2.02 23.67
N GLY A 214 3.78 2.63 24.58
CA GLY A 214 3.98 4.09 24.59
C GLY A 214 4.65 4.61 23.31
N LEU A 215 5.60 3.86 22.75
CA LEU A 215 6.26 4.22 21.49
C LEU A 215 5.35 3.97 20.26
N MET A 216 4.46 2.98 20.33
CA MET A 216 3.55 2.66 19.24
C MET A 216 2.39 3.65 19.10
N ALA A 217 1.88 4.19 20.21
CA ALA A 217 0.65 5.00 20.22
C ALA A 217 0.69 6.20 19.23
N PRO A 218 1.74 7.03 19.14
CA PRO A 218 1.82 8.11 18.16
C PRO A 218 1.87 7.61 16.71
N ALA A 219 2.57 6.49 16.45
CA ALA A 219 2.71 5.93 15.12
C ALA A 219 1.38 5.32 14.62
N VAL A 220 0.61 4.69 15.50
CA VAL A 220 -0.74 4.17 15.19
C VAL A 220 -1.66 5.30 14.75
N LEU A 221 -1.65 6.44 15.44
CA LEU A 221 -2.48 7.60 15.06
C LEU A 221 -2.15 8.11 13.66
N GLY A 222 -0.87 8.16 13.29
CA GLY A 222 -0.45 8.58 11.96
C GLY A 222 -0.97 7.67 10.85
N VAL A 223 -0.99 6.36 11.06
CA VAL A 223 -1.49 5.38 10.08
C VAL A 223 -3.01 5.32 10.07
N ALA A 224 -3.69 5.54 11.21
CA ALA A 224 -5.13 5.43 11.36
C ALA A 224 -5.92 6.35 10.41
N VAL A 225 -5.45 7.59 10.18
CA VAL A 225 -6.14 8.55 9.31
C VAL A 225 -6.31 8.03 7.88
N ALA A 226 -5.25 7.46 7.30
CA ALA A 226 -5.31 6.88 5.95
C ALA A 226 -6.24 5.66 5.90
N GLN A 227 -6.26 4.86 6.97
CA GLN A 227 -7.12 3.69 7.05
C GLN A 227 -8.60 4.06 7.22
N ILE A 228 -8.92 5.12 7.97
CA ILE A 228 -10.29 5.64 8.08
C ILE A 228 -10.80 6.10 6.71
N SER A 229 -9.97 6.83 5.94
CA SER A 229 -10.35 7.21 4.57
C SER A 229 -10.67 6.00 3.69
N LEU A 230 -9.85 4.96 3.77
CA LEU A 230 -10.08 3.71 3.03
C LEU A 230 -11.39 3.03 3.43
N LEU A 231 -11.72 3.00 4.72
CA LEU A 231 -12.97 2.41 5.21
C LEU A 231 -14.19 3.19 4.72
N ILE A 232 -14.17 4.52 4.84
CA ILE A 232 -15.27 5.38 4.36
C ILE A 232 -15.45 5.22 2.84
N ASN A 233 -14.38 5.23 2.07
CA ASN A 233 -14.46 5.05 0.63
C ASN A 233 -14.97 3.64 0.24
N THR A 234 -14.69 2.62 1.06
CA THR A 234 -15.25 1.27 0.86
C THR A 234 -16.75 1.25 1.12
N GLN A 235 -17.16 1.90 2.20
CA GLN A 235 -18.59 2.04 2.53
C GLN A 235 -19.34 2.73 1.39
N ILE A 236 -18.82 3.84 0.87
CA ILE A 236 -19.44 4.54 -0.27
C ILE A 236 -19.46 3.62 -1.50
N ALA A 237 -18.34 2.95 -1.82
CA ALA A 237 -18.24 2.06 -2.98
C ALA A 237 -19.22 0.89 -2.92
N SER A 238 -19.55 0.39 -1.71
CA SER A 238 -20.50 -0.71 -1.53
C SER A 238 -21.94 -0.34 -1.92
N HIS A 239 -22.30 0.94 -1.86
CA HIS A 239 -23.61 1.46 -2.29
C HIS A 239 -23.71 1.74 -3.80
N LEU A 240 -22.61 1.57 -4.54
CA LEU A 240 -22.59 1.73 -5.99
C LEU A 240 -22.90 0.40 -6.69
N THR A 241 -22.76 0.38 -8.00
CA THR A 241 -22.97 -0.83 -8.80
C THR A 241 -22.05 -1.97 -8.34
N VAL A 242 -22.58 -3.20 -8.40
CA VAL A 242 -21.80 -4.42 -8.11
C VAL A 242 -20.54 -4.44 -8.99
N GLY A 243 -19.42 -4.78 -8.38
CA GLY A 243 -18.08 -4.71 -8.99
C GLY A 243 -17.30 -3.43 -8.64
N SER A 244 -17.95 -2.39 -8.11
CA SER A 244 -17.29 -1.10 -7.82
C SER A 244 -16.12 -1.23 -6.85
N VAL A 245 -16.25 -2.04 -5.81
CA VAL A 245 -15.17 -2.29 -4.84
C VAL A 245 -14.01 -3.02 -5.52
N SER A 246 -14.31 -3.96 -6.40
CA SER A 246 -13.32 -4.74 -7.15
C SER A 246 -12.60 -3.89 -8.18
N TRP A 247 -13.34 -3.10 -8.99
CA TRP A 247 -12.73 -2.19 -9.99
C TRP A 247 -11.80 -1.18 -9.34
N LEU A 248 -12.20 -0.58 -8.21
CA LEU A 248 -11.32 0.31 -7.44
C LEU A 248 -10.10 -0.44 -6.89
N THR A 249 -10.26 -1.66 -6.41
CA THR A 249 -9.16 -2.47 -5.88
C THR A 249 -8.13 -2.81 -6.97
N TYR A 250 -8.58 -3.18 -8.17
CA TYR A 250 -7.70 -3.45 -9.30
C TYR A 250 -7.01 -2.18 -9.82
N ALA A 251 -7.76 -1.07 -9.88
CA ALA A 251 -7.19 0.23 -10.26
C ALA A 251 -6.14 0.74 -9.27
N ASP A 252 -6.40 0.58 -7.97
CA ASP A 252 -5.48 0.95 -6.88
C ASP A 252 -4.14 0.20 -7.00
N ARG A 253 -4.17 -1.09 -7.36
CA ARG A 253 -2.95 -1.88 -7.61
C ARG A 253 -2.09 -1.32 -8.74
N LEU A 254 -2.71 -0.84 -9.81
CA LEU A 254 -1.99 -0.20 -10.92
C LEU A 254 -1.38 1.14 -10.52
N MET A 255 -2.12 1.96 -9.77
CA MET A 255 -1.64 3.23 -9.24
C MET A 255 -0.54 3.04 -8.18
N GLU A 256 -0.64 1.96 -7.38
CA GLU A 256 0.34 1.66 -6.33
C GLU A 256 1.74 1.38 -6.90
N PHE A 257 1.85 0.82 -8.11
CA PHE A 257 3.13 0.48 -8.73
C PHE A 257 4.06 1.71 -8.90
N PRO A 258 3.70 2.77 -9.64
CA PRO A 258 4.55 3.95 -9.75
C PRO A 258 4.71 4.69 -8.41
N THR A 259 3.68 4.74 -7.57
CA THR A 259 3.75 5.44 -6.28
C THR A 259 4.64 4.73 -5.26
N ALA A 260 4.69 3.40 -5.26
CA ALA A 260 5.58 2.64 -4.40
C ALA A 260 7.03 2.70 -4.90
N LEU A 261 7.26 2.48 -6.20
CA LEU A 261 8.60 2.51 -6.79
C LEU A 261 9.29 3.86 -6.53
N LEU A 262 8.60 4.96 -6.80
CA LEU A 262 9.15 6.31 -6.65
C LEU A 262 9.13 6.77 -5.18
N GLY A 263 8.00 6.59 -4.50
CA GLY A 263 7.81 7.13 -3.17
C GLY A 263 8.63 6.41 -2.10
N VAL A 264 8.78 5.09 -2.18
CA VAL A 264 9.59 4.33 -1.21
C VAL A 264 11.08 4.61 -1.45
N ALA A 265 11.54 4.56 -2.71
CA ALA A 265 12.94 4.84 -3.04
C ALA A 265 13.37 6.24 -2.57
N LEU A 266 12.55 7.26 -2.84
CA LEU A 266 12.83 8.63 -2.41
C LEU A 266 12.71 8.81 -0.89
N GLY A 267 11.70 8.23 -0.25
CA GLY A 267 11.48 8.36 1.20
C GLY A 267 12.63 7.76 2.01
N VAL A 268 13.11 6.57 1.63
CA VAL A 268 14.23 5.89 2.31
C VAL A 268 15.54 6.67 2.17
N VAL A 269 15.79 7.30 1.02
CA VAL A 269 17.03 8.06 0.77
C VAL A 269 16.95 9.47 1.38
N LEU A 270 15.79 10.14 1.28
CA LEU A 270 15.65 11.53 1.69
C LEU A 270 15.60 11.71 3.22
N LEU A 271 14.85 10.86 3.93
CA LEU A 271 14.62 11.08 5.36
C LEU A 271 15.91 11.15 6.19
N PRO A 272 16.89 10.22 6.07
CA PRO A 272 18.16 10.32 6.79
C PRO A 272 18.94 11.58 6.43
N GLN A 273 19.05 11.89 5.12
CA GLN A 273 19.82 13.05 4.65
C GLN A 273 19.19 14.38 5.09
N LEU A 274 17.86 14.48 5.11
CA LEU A 274 17.17 15.65 5.64
C LEU A 274 17.35 15.79 7.14
N ALA A 275 17.33 14.68 7.88
CA ALA A 275 17.58 14.68 9.32
C ALA A 275 19.00 15.12 9.66
N ASP A 276 20.00 14.63 8.91
CA ASP A 276 21.41 15.04 9.07
C ASP A 276 21.59 16.53 8.75
N ALA A 277 21.01 17.01 7.64
CA ALA A 277 21.08 18.42 7.25
C ALA A 277 20.37 19.33 8.25
N HIS A 278 19.26 18.86 8.84
CA HIS A 278 18.55 19.58 9.90
C HIS A 278 19.39 19.66 11.19
N ALA A 279 19.94 18.53 11.64
CA ALA A 279 20.79 18.46 12.85
C ALA A 279 22.04 19.33 12.73
N ALA A 280 22.62 19.42 11.52
CA ALA A 280 23.76 20.28 11.22
C ALA A 280 23.36 21.74 10.93
N ALA A 281 22.10 22.15 11.07
CA ALA A 281 21.56 23.48 10.75
C ALA A 281 21.84 23.95 9.31
N GLN A 282 22.04 23.01 8.36
CA GLN A 282 22.36 23.28 6.96
C GLN A 282 21.08 23.50 6.13
N ARG A 283 20.42 24.65 6.32
CA ARG A 283 19.14 24.98 5.64
C ARG A 283 19.21 24.92 4.12
N GLN A 284 20.32 25.37 3.54
CA GLN A 284 20.51 25.34 2.11
C GLN A 284 20.53 23.90 1.58
N ARG A 285 21.34 23.02 2.17
CA ARG A 285 21.39 21.60 1.79
C ARG A 285 20.04 20.91 1.99
N TYR A 286 19.34 21.23 3.05
CA TYR A 286 17.98 20.73 3.30
C TYR A 286 17.01 21.11 2.16
N SER A 287 17.00 22.38 1.76
CA SER A 287 16.20 22.87 0.65
C SER A 287 16.60 22.22 -0.68
N GLU A 288 17.89 22.02 -0.93
CA GLU A 288 18.41 21.36 -2.11
C GLU A 288 18.00 19.89 -2.23
N LEU A 289 17.97 19.17 -1.11
CA LEU A 289 17.48 17.79 -1.06
C LEU A 289 15.99 17.69 -1.38
N LEU A 290 15.17 18.59 -0.84
CA LEU A 290 13.74 18.67 -1.18
C LEU A 290 13.53 19.04 -2.65
N ASP A 291 14.29 20.01 -3.18
CA ASP A 291 14.23 20.43 -4.58
C ASP A 291 14.57 19.26 -5.51
N TRP A 292 15.63 18.53 -5.19
CA TRP A 292 16.01 17.32 -5.91
C TRP A 292 14.92 16.26 -5.90
N GLY A 293 14.35 15.96 -4.72
CA GLY A 293 13.25 15.00 -4.59
C GLY A 293 12.03 15.41 -5.41
N LEU A 294 11.62 16.69 -5.37
CA LEU A 294 10.48 17.19 -6.13
C LEU A 294 10.74 17.20 -7.65
N ARG A 295 11.98 17.45 -8.10
CA ARG A 295 12.35 17.29 -9.52
C ARG A 295 12.24 15.84 -9.98
N LEU A 296 12.62 14.88 -9.16
CA LEU A 296 12.43 13.45 -9.47
C LEU A 296 10.95 13.07 -9.50
N VAL A 297 10.14 13.61 -8.58
CA VAL A 297 8.67 13.44 -8.64
C VAL A 297 8.11 13.92 -9.96
N LEU A 298 8.50 15.10 -10.42
CA LEU A 298 8.04 15.63 -11.70
C LEU A 298 8.54 14.79 -12.88
N LEU A 299 9.84 14.48 -12.89
CA LEU A 299 10.50 13.72 -13.95
C LEU A 299 9.86 12.36 -14.20
N LEU A 300 9.52 11.63 -13.14
CA LEU A 300 9.02 10.26 -13.25
C LEU A 300 7.51 10.16 -13.03
N GLY A 301 6.94 11.07 -12.26
CA GLY A 301 5.52 11.08 -11.95
C GLY A 301 4.66 11.59 -13.11
N VAL A 302 5.10 12.61 -13.85
CA VAL A 302 4.32 13.14 -15.01
C VAL A 302 4.14 12.09 -16.09
N PRO A 303 5.20 11.44 -16.62
CA PRO A 303 5.01 10.39 -17.63
C PRO A 303 4.20 9.20 -17.10
N SER A 304 4.36 8.83 -15.81
CA SER A 304 3.56 7.76 -15.20
C SER A 304 2.08 8.13 -15.12
N ALA A 305 1.76 9.36 -14.66
CA ALA A 305 0.39 9.85 -14.60
C ALA A 305 -0.26 9.88 -16.00
N LEU A 306 0.46 10.40 -16.98
CA LEU A 306 -0.03 10.48 -18.36
C LEU A 306 -0.24 9.09 -18.97
N SER A 307 0.66 8.13 -18.69
CA SER A 307 0.48 6.73 -19.12
C SER A 307 -0.78 6.10 -18.52
N LEU A 308 -1.05 6.34 -17.24
CA LEU A 308 -2.26 5.85 -16.59
C LEU A 308 -3.54 6.54 -17.11
N LEU A 309 -3.44 7.78 -17.60
CA LEU A 309 -4.58 8.50 -18.20
C LEU A 309 -4.87 8.02 -19.61
N VAL A 310 -3.85 7.97 -20.45
CA VAL A 310 -4.02 7.73 -21.90
C VAL A 310 -4.09 6.23 -22.21
N PHE A 311 -3.34 5.41 -21.47
CA PHE A 311 -3.15 3.99 -21.76
C PHE A 311 -3.82 3.06 -20.73
N ALA A 312 -4.78 3.57 -19.93
CA ALA A 312 -5.48 2.82 -18.88
C ALA A 312 -6.11 1.53 -19.38
N GLN A 313 -6.89 1.59 -20.45
CA GLN A 313 -7.64 0.44 -20.99
C GLN A 313 -6.72 -0.67 -21.50
N PRO A 314 -5.67 -0.43 -22.30
CA PRO A 314 -4.69 -1.44 -22.68
C PRO A 314 -3.97 -2.07 -21.49
N LEU A 315 -3.59 -1.27 -20.47
CA LEU A 315 -2.95 -1.76 -19.24
C LEU A 315 -3.86 -2.71 -18.46
N VAL A 316 -5.11 -2.29 -18.23
CA VAL A 316 -6.11 -3.11 -17.53
C VAL A 316 -6.42 -4.37 -18.33
N ALA A 317 -6.62 -4.26 -19.65
CA ALA A 317 -6.88 -5.41 -20.51
C ALA A 317 -5.73 -6.42 -20.43
N THR A 318 -4.48 -5.96 -20.51
CA THR A 318 -3.32 -6.86 -20.51
C THR A 318 -3.18 -7.60 -19.18
N LEU A 319 -3.45 -6.95 -18.06
CA LEU A 319 -3.24 -7.54 -16.74
C LEU A 319 -4.42 -8.36 -16.24
N TYR A 320 -5.67 -7.95 -16.57
CA TYR A 320 -6.84 -8.50 -15.91
C TYR A 320 -7.86 -9.15 -16.85
N HIS A 321 -7.90 -8.81 -18.16
CA HIS A 321 -8.88 -9.34 -19.10
C HIS A 321 -8.57 -10.80 -19.45
N HIS A 322 -8.97 -11.70 -18.56
CA HIS A 322 -8.90 -13.15 -18.73
C HIS A 322 -10.04 -13.81 -17.96
N GLY A 323 -10.59 -14.90 -18.51
CA GLY A 323 -11.62 -15.69 -17.86
C GLY A 323 -12.87 -14.86 -17.51
N ALA A 324 -13.21 -14.80 -16.23
CA ALA A 324 -14.40 -14.11 -15.73
C ALA A 324 -14.35 -12.57 -15.79
N PHE A 325 -13.17 -11.97 -16.01
CA PHE A 325 -13.03 -10.51 -16.09
C PHE A 325 -13.31 -10.03 -17.51
N GLY A 326 -14.53 -9.54 -17.73
CA GLY A 326 -15.03 -9.18 -19.05
C GLY A 326 -14.63 -7.78 -19.55
N VAL A 327 -15.05 -7.45 -20.77
CA VAL A 327 -14.79 -6.15 -21.41
C VAL A 327 -15.38 -4.99 -20.60
N ALA A 328 -16.57 -5.17 -20.03
CA ALA A 328 -17.21 -4.18 -19.17
C ALA A 328 -16.34 -3.87 -17.92
N ASP A 329 -15.74 -4.91 -17.28
CA ASP A 329 -14.85 -4.75 -16.16
C ASP A 329 -13.57 -4.00 -16.53
N VAL A 330 -13.04 -4.27 -17.75
CA VAL A 330 -11.89 -3.53 -18.29
C VAL A 330 -12.20 -2.04 -18.38
N GLN A 331 -13.36 -1.68 -18.93
CA GLN A 331 -13.76 -0.29 -19.09
C GLN A 331 -13.97 0.42 -17.75
N GLN A 332 -14.67 -0.23 -16.81
CA GLN A 332 -14.94 0.35 -15.50
C GLN A 332 -13.65 0.50 -14.68
N THR A 333 -12.78 -0.52 -14.70
CA THR A 333 -11.48 -0.44 -14.03
C THR A 333 -10.60 0.63 -14.66
N ALA A 334 -10.60 0.76 -15.99
CA ALA A 334 -9.83 1.81 -16.70
C ALA A 334 -10.28 3.23 -16.30
N ARG A 335 -11.58 3.48 -16.13
CA ARG A 335 -12.11 4.75 -15.63
C ARG A 335 -11.57 5.08 -14.23
N ALA A 336 -11.52 4.09 -13.34
CA ALA A 336 -10.94 4.28 -12.02
C ALA A 336 -9.43 4.54 -12.08
N VAL A 337 -8.68 3.82 -12.96
CA VAL A 337 -7.25 4.05 -13.21
C VAL A 337 -7.00 5.47 -13.70
N GLN A 338 -7.81 5.98 -14.62
CA GLN A 338 -7.74 7.36 -15.10
C GLN A 338 -7.97 8.37 -13.97
N GLY A 339 -8.98 8.13 -13.12
CA GLY A 339 -9.23 8.94 -11.93
C GLY A 339 -7.99 9.00 -11.01
N TYR A 340 -7.42 7.86 -10.68
CA TYR A 340 -6.19 7.78 -9.88
C TYR A 340 -4.97 8.37 -10.58
N GLY A 341 -4.85 8.21 -11.91
CA GLY A 341 -3.73 8.71 -12.71
C GLY A 341 -3.47 10.20 -12.50
N LEU A 342 -4.54 10.99 -12.40
CA LEU A 342 -4.46 12.42 -12.09
C LEU A 342 -3.80 12.70 -10.73
N GLY A 343 -3.86 11.78 -9.78
CA GLY A 343 -3.35 11.94 -8.42
C GLY A 343 -1.93 11.45 -8.19
N VAL A 344 -1.33 10.71 -9.12
CA VAL A 344 -0.01 10.05 -8.92
C VAL A 344 1.06 11.05 -8.50
N LEU A 345 1.12 12.22 -9.16
CA LEU A 345 2.09 13.25 -8.79
C LEU A 345 1.88 13.75 -7.35
N GLY A 346 0.64 14.04 -6.97
CA GLY A 346 0.32 14.49 -5.61
C GLY A 346 0.72 13.44 -4.57
N LEU A 347 0.35 12.17 -4.82
CA LEU A 347 0.67 11.05 -3.93
C LEU A 347 2.18 10.85 -3.75
N VAL A 348 2.96 10.92 -4.84
CA VAL A 348 4.42 10.78 -4.77
C VAL A 348 5.06 12.04 -4.14
N ALA A 349 4.53 13.25 -4.43
CA ALA A 349 5.01 14.47 -3.82
C ALA A 349 4.84 14.47 -2.30
N VAL A 350 3.72 13.96 -1.77
CA VAL A 350 3.52 13.79 -0.32
C VAL A 350 4.61 12.91 0.28
N LYS A 351 5.06 11.85 -0.39
CA LYS A 351 6.13 10.96 0.09
C LYS A 351 7.52 11.61 0.10
N VAL A 352 7.69 12.73 -0.58
CA VAL A 352 8.91 13.56 -0.54
C VAL A 352 8.77 14.67 0.50
N LEU A 353 7.60 15.30 0.58
CA LEU A 353 7.37 16.47 1.44
C LEU A 353 7.15 16.10 2.91
N ALA A 354 6.46 14.99 3.19
CA ALA A 354 6.22 14.55 4.57
C ALA A 354 7.52 14.23 5.34
N PRO A 355 8.53 13.52 4.77
CA PRO A 355 9.86 13.41 5.36
C PRO A 355 10.51 14.75 5.74
N GLY A 356 10.20 15.81 4.98
CA GLY A 356 10.66 17.17 5.32
C GLY A 356 10.14 17.69 6.67
N TYR A 357 9.00 17.23 7.14
CA TYR A 357 8.52 17.52 8.51
C TYR A 357 9.05 16.50 9.51
N PHE A 358 9.10 15.23 9.14
CA PHE A 358 9.59 14.17 10.05
C PHE A 358 11.04 14.36 10.43
N ALA A 359 11.88 14.84 9.52
CA ALA A 359 13.27 15.21 9.80
C ALA A 359 13.41 16.33 10.83
N GLN A 360 12.39 17.21 10.96
CA GLN A 360 12.30 18.25 11.98
C GLN A 360 11.58 17.77 13.27
N GLN A 361 11.28 16.46 13.38
CA GLN A 361 10.48 15.86 14.45
C GLN A 361 9.04 16.43 14.55
N ASP A 362 8.56 17.12 13.52
CA ASP A 362 7.18 17.63 13.43
C ASP A 362 6.27 16.57 12.81
N MET A 363 5.78 15.66 13.63
CA MET A 363 4.75 14.68 13.22
C MET A 363 3.34 15.29 13.23
N ARG A 364 3.12 16.38 13.97
CA ARG A 364 1.79 16.96 14.19
C ARG A 364 1.25 17.65 12.94
N THR A 365 2.10 18.39 12.23
CA THR A 365 1.68 19.15 11.04
C THR A 365 1.20 18.25 9.91
N PRO A 366 1.94 17.21 9.46
CA PRO A 366 1.45 16.27 8.46
C PRO A 366 0.15 15.56 8.86
N VAL A 367 -0.01 15.16 10.13
CA VAL A 367 -1.23 14.52 10.62
C VAL A 367 -2.43 15.47 10.56
N ARG A 368 -2.27 16.74 10.97
CA ARG A 368 -3.35 17.76 10.89
C ARG A 368 -3.75 18.01 9.42
N ILE A 369 -2.77 18.11 8.53
CA ILE A 369 -3.04 18.25 7.09
C ILE A 369 -3.78 17.01 6.57
N ALA A 370 -3.34 15.80 6.93
CA ALA A 370 -3.99 14.56 6.50
C ALA A 370 -5.45 14.48 6.99
N LEU A 371 -5.76 14.95 8.21
CA LEU A 371 -7.14 15.04 8.70
C LEU A 371 -7.99 16.02 7.90
N GLY A 372 -7.44 17.21 7.59
CA GLY A 372 -8.13 18.18 6.73
C GLY A 372 -8.37 17.64 5.31
N VAL A 373 -7.38 16.95 4.77
CA VAL A 373 -7.47 16.30 3.44
C VAL A 373 -8.47 15.15 3.44
N LEU A 374 -8.56 14.38 4.53
CA LEU A 374 -9.60 13.34 4.69
C LEU A 374 -11.00 13.96 4.60
N LEU A 375 -11.27 15.03 5.34
CA LEU A 375 -12.56 15.73 5.30
C LEU A 375 -12.84 16.28 3.88
N LEU A 376 -11.85 16.90 3.26
CA LEU A 376 -11.97 17.40 1.89
C LEU A 376 -12.28 16.27 0.90
N THR A 377 -11.65 15.10 1.05
CA THR A 377 -11.94 13.93 0.21
C THR A 377 -13.41 13.53 0.33
N GLN A 378 -13.97 13.52 1.56
CA GLN A 378 -15.37 13.17 1.75
C GLN A 378 -16.32 14.21 1.15
N LEU A 379 -15.99 15.50 1.25
CA LEU A 379 -16.76 16.55 0.58
C LEU A 379 -16.72 16.40 -0.95
N MET A 380 -15.54 16.10 -1.51
CA MET A 380 -15.41 15.83 -2.96
C MET A 380 -16.20 14.58 -3.37
N ASN A 381 -16.25 13.54 -2.52
CA ASN A 381 -17.05 12.34 -2.78
C ASN A 381 -18.55 12.69 -2.92
N ILE A 382 -19.07 13.57 -2.10
CA ILE A 382 -20.47 14.01 -2.19
C ILE A 382 -20.79 14.65 -3.56
N GLY A 383 -19.83 15.42 -4.10
CA GLY A 383 -19.99 16.07 -5.40
C GLY A 383 -19.71 15.17 -6.60
N LEU A 384 -18.66 14.33 -6.53
CA LEU A 384 -18.14 13.58 -7.69
C LEU A 384 -18.76 12.21 -7.86
N VAL A 385 -19.09 11.52 -6.77
CA VAL A 385 -19.62 10.14 -6.83
C VAL A 385 -20.97 10.04 -7.53
N PRO A 386 -21.95 10.95 -7.34
CA PRO A 386 -23.22 10.88 -8.03
C PRO A 386 -23.09 10.94 -9.57
N TRP A 387 -22.05 11.61 -10.08
CA TRP A 387 -21.82 11.80 -11.52
C TRP A 387 -20.91 10.75 -12.13
N LEU A 388 -19.87 10.33 -11.40
CA LEU A 388 -18.80 9.50 -11.91
C LEU A 388 -18.78 8.09 -11.28
N GLY A 389 -19.69 7.81 -10.33
CA GLY A 389 -19.72 6.54 -9.61
C GLY A 389 -18.38 6.25 -8.91
N HIS A 390 -17.89 5.01 -9.03
CA HIS A 390 -16.63 4.58 -8.44
C HIS A 390 -15.40 5.35 -8.96
N ALA A 391 -15.40 5.83 -10.21
CA ALA A 391 -14.35 6.67 -10.74
C ALA A 391 -14.29 8.04 -10.02
N GLY A 392 -15.43 8.53 -9.50
CA GLY A 392 -15.51 9.71 -8.65
C GLY A 392 -14.75 9.56 -7.33
N LEU A 393 -14.79 8.37 -6.72
CA LEU A 393 -13.97 8.06 -5.54
C LEU A 393 -12.47 8.13 -5.84
N ALA A 394 -12.05 7.53 -6.96
CA ALA A 394 -10.66 7.57 -7.41
C ALA A 394 -10.20 9.02 -7.68
N LEU A 395 -11.04 9.82 -8.34
CA LEU A 395 -10.76 11.21 -8.65
C LEU A 395 -10.71 12.09 -7.39
N SER A 396 -11.61 11.87 -6.42
CA SER A 396 -11.58 12.59 -5.13
C SER A 396 -10.26 12.38 -4.39
N ILE A 397 -9.77 11.14 -4.33
CA ILE A 397 -8.48 10.81 -3.72
C ILE A 397 -7.34 11.51 -4.49
N ALA A 398 -7.41 11.49 -5.81
CA ALA A 398 -6.44 12.14 -6.68
C ALA A 398 -6.34 13.65 -6.44
N LEU A 399 -7.47 14.36 -6.46
CA LEU A 399 -7.52 15.80 -6.21
C LEU A 399 -7.10 16.16 -4.79
N ALA A 400 -7.54 15.38 -3.81
CA ALA A 400 -7.16 15.55 -2.42
C ALA A 400 -5.64 15.36 -2.20
N SER A 401 -4.99 14.47 -2.98
CA SER A 401 -3.54 14.28 -2.90
C SER A 401 -2.76 15.52 -3.35
N TRP A 402 -3.26 16.25 -4.34
CA TRP A 402 -2.69 17.53 -4.78
C TRP A 402 -2.81 18.61 -3.70
N VAL A 403 -3.97 18.69 -3.06
CA VAL A 403 -4.19 19.62 -1.93
C VAL A 403 -3.24 19.28 -0.77
N ASN A 404 -3.08 17.98 -0.45
CA ASN A 404 -2.15 17.52 0.57
C ASN A 404 -0.70 17.93 0.25
N ALA A 405 -0.24 17.63 -0.96
CA ALA A 405 1.11 17.99 -1.41
C ALA A 405 1.31 19.52 -1.41
N GLY A 406 0.32 20.27 -1.92
CA GLY A 406 0.35 21.73 -1.95
C GLY A 406 0.42 22.34 -0.55
N TRP A 407 -0.35 21.80 0.40
CA TRP A 407 -0.38 22.29 1.78
C TRP A 407 0.92 21.99 2.53
N LEU A 408 1.47 20.78 2.36
CA LEU A 408 2.80 20.43 2.89
C LEU A 408 3.89 21.35 2.29
N LEU A 409 3.87 21.54 0.98
CA LEU A 409 4.84 22.40 0.28
C LEU A 409 4.74 23.86 0.76
N TRP A 410 3.53 24.39 0.84
CA TRP A 410 3.30 25.75 1.33
C TRP A 410 3.83 25.94 2.77
N GLY A 411 3.59 24.97 3.66
CA GLY A 411 4.08 25.00 5.02
C GLY A 411 5.60 24.99 5.12
N LEU A 412 6.30 24.17 4.32
CA LEU A 412 7.78 24.15 4.26
C LEU A 412 8.34 25.47 3.71
N ARG A 413 7.69 26.05 2.69
CA ARG A 413 8.08 27.36 2.13
C ARG A 413 7.89 28.48 3.15
N ARG A 414 6.73 28.53 3.81
CA ARG A 414 6.41 29.57 4.81
C ARG A 414 7.38 29.56 6.01
N ARG A 415 7.87 28.37 6.37
CA ARG A 415 8.85 28.18 7.45
C ARG A 415 10.31 28.45 7.01
N GLY A 416 10.55 28.75 5.73
CA GLY A 416 11.88 28.98 5.17
C GLY A 416 12.76 27.73 5.03
N TRP A 417 12.16 26.52 5.10
CA TRP A 417 12.88 25.26 4.94
C TRP A 417 13.00 24.80 3.49
N TYR A 418 12.17 25.35 2.62
CA TYR A 418 12.24 25.09 1.18
C TYR A 418 12.21 26.37 0.37
N GLN A 419 13.21 26.54 -0.46
CA GLN A 419 13.31 27.60 -1.47
C GLN A 419 13.58 26.93 -2.82
N PRO A 420 12.66 27.07 -3.80
CA PRO A 420 12.87 26.46 -5.10
C PRO A 420 14.07 27.04 -5.80
N ARG A 421 14.92 26.18 -6.37
CA ARG A 421 16.06 26.60 -7.19
C ARG A 421 15.59 27.21 -8.50
N PRO A 422 16.36 28.11 -9.10
CA PRO A 422 16.03 28.66 -10.42
C PRO A 422 15.92 27.55 -11.49
N GLY A 423 15.20 27.85 -12.57
CA GLY A 423 15.05 26.95 -13.72
C GLY A 423 13.92 25.91 -13.59
N TRP A 424 13.05 25.99 -12.58
CA TRP A 424 11.89 25.10 -12.43
C TRP A 424 10.94 25.13 -13.62
N TRP A 425 10.64 26.33 -14.13
CA TRP A 425 9.73 26.49 -15.26
C TRP A 425 10.25 25.78 -16.52
N LEU A 426 11.52 26.02 -16.85
CA LEU A 426 12.15 25.37 -18.01
C LEU A 426 12.24 23.85 -17.84
N PHE A 427 12.56 23.40 -16.63
CA PHE A 427 12.60 21.97 -16.32
C PHE A 427 11.20 21.33 -16.45
N ALA A 428 10.18 21.95 -15.86
CA ALA A 428 8.80 21.48 -15.96
C ALA A 428 8.30 21.44 -17.41
N LEU A 429 8.58 22.49 -18.18
CA LEU A 429 8.22 22.55 -19.62
C LEU A 429 8.86 21.41 -20.40
N ARG A 430 10.16 21.14 -20.19
CA ARG A 430 10.87 20.04 -20.85
C ARG A 430 10.28 18.67 -20.50
N VAL A 431 9.96 18.46 -19.23
CA VAL A 431 9.31 17.23 -18.76
C VAL A 431 7.92 17.07 -19.37
N LEU A 432 7.13 18.16 -19.44
CA LEU A 432 5.79 18.14 -20.05
C LEU A 432 5.85 17.85 -21.55
N LEU A 433 6.78 18.46 -22.30
CA LEU A 433 6.96 18.20 -23.72
C LEU A 433 7.38 16.76 -24.00
N ALA A 434 8.34 16.23 -23.22
CA ALA A 434 8.76 14.85 -23.35
C ALA A 434 7.64 13.86 -22.99
N SER A 435 6.84 14.20 -21.94
CA SER A 435 5.67 13.41 -21.56
C SER A 435 4.55 13.48 -22.60
N ALA A 436 4.36 14.63 -23.25
CA ALA A 436 3.39 14.78 -24.34
C ALA A 436 3.77 13.89 -25.54
N ALA A 437 5.05 13.82 -25.91
CA ALA A 437 5.52 12.94 -26.95
C ALA A 437 5.29 11.44 -26.59
N LEU A 438 5.57 11.05 -25.35
CA LEU A 438 5.25 9.73 -24.83
C LEU A 438 3.74 9.46 -24.88
N GLY A 439 2.94 10.40 -24.39
CA GLY A 439 1.47 10.26 -24.35
C GLY A 439 0.86 10.15 -25.74
N TRP A 440 1.36 10.91 -26.71
CA TRP A 440 0.95 10.81 -28.11
C TRP A 440 1.29 9.43 -28.69
N GLY A 441 2.51 8.93 -28.49
CA GLY A 441 2.88 7.58 -28.94
C GLY A 441 2.04 6.47 -28.31
N LEU A 442 1.69 6.60 -27.03
CA LEU A 442 0.78 5.68 -26.36
C LEU A 442 -0.64 5.76 -26.90
N HIS A 443 -1.11 6.96 -27.22
CA HIS A 443 -2.45 7.17 -27.78
C HIS A 443 -2.58 6.54 -29.17
N GLU A 444 -1.64 6.80 -30.08
CA GLU A 444 -1.58 6.18 -31.40
C GLU A 444 -1.53 4.65 -31.31
N THR A 445 -0.72 4.14 -30.38
CA THR A 445 -0.63 2.69 -30.16
C THR A 445 -1.95 2.12 -29.64
N ALA A 446 -2.65 2.84 -28.75
CA ALA A 446 -3.95 2.40 -28.22
C ALA A 446 -5.05 2.36 -29.30
N GLN A 447 -4.95 3.23 -30.32
CA GLN A 447 -5.85 3.20 -31.47
C GLN A 447 -5.49 2.12 -32.50
N ALA A 448 -4.18 1.93 -32.75
CA ALA A 448 -3.67 0.96 -33.74
C ALA A 448 -3.80 -0.49 -33.27
N VAL A 449 -3.67 -0.75 -31.96
CA VAL A 449 -3.66 -2.10 -31.40
C VAL A 449 -4.81 -2.30 -30.41
N ASN A 450 -5.75 -3.16 -30.74
CA ASN A 450 -6.84 -3.52 -29.84
C ASN A 450 -6.37 -4.59 -28.82
N PHE A 451 -5.81 -4.16 -27.69
CA PHE A 451 -5.36 -5.05 -26.62
C PHE A 451 -6.48 -5.87 -25.99
N VAL A 452 -7.73 -5.44 -26.08
CA VAL A 452 -8.89 -6.20 -25.60
C VAL A 452 -9.15 -7.41 -26.49
N ALA A 453 -9.03 -7.24 -27.81
CA ALA A 453 -9.23 -8.33 -28.79
C ALA A 453 -8.14 -9.41 -28.72
N LEU A 454 -6.98 -9.12 -28.15
CA LEU A 454 -5.87 -10.07 -28.00
C LEU A 454 -6.03 -11.03 -26.79
N VAL A 455 -7.24 -11.24 -26.30
CA VAL A 455 -7.52 -12.10 -25.12
C VAL A 455 -7.04 -13.53 -25.32
N ASP A 456 -7.21 -14.09 -26.52
CA ASP A 456 -6.85 -15.47 -26.85
C ASP A 456 -5.34 -15.67 -27.06
N THR A 457 -4.56 -14.59 -27.12
CA THR A 457 -3.10 -14.64 -27.32
C THR A 457 -2.35 -13.92 -26.19
N PRO A 458 -2.39 -14.46 -24.96
CA PRO A 458 -1.90 -13.74 -23.77
C PRO A 458 -0.40 -13.39 -23.84
N TRP A 459 0.43 -14.27 -24.42
CA TRP A 459 1.86 -14.01 -24.57
C TRP A 459 2.17 -12.91 -25.60
N ARG A 460 1.43 -12.85 -26.71
CA ARG A 460 1.54 -11.76 -27.71
C ARG A 460 1.09 -10.43 -27.07
N ARG A 461 -0.01 -10.45 -26.33
CA ARG A 461 -0.51 -9.27 -25.62
C ARG A 461 0.48 -8.78 -24.58
N ALA A 462 1.02 -9.65 -23.74
CA ALA A 462 2.03 -9.29 -22.74
C ALA A 462 3.35 -8.80 -23.36
N GLY A 463 3.84 -9.49 -24.40
CA GLY A 463 5.04 -9.09 -25.14
C GLY A 463 4.86 -7.76 -25.85
N GLY A 464 3.71 -7.54 -26.52
CA GLY A 464 3.36 -6.28 -27.16
C GLY A 464 3.29 -5.14 -26.14
N MET A 465 2.65 -5.37 -24.99
CA MET A 465 2.59 -4.39 -23.89
C MET A 465 4.01 -4.04 -23.40
N ALA A 466 4.85 -5.02 -23.14
CA ALA A 466 6.23 -4.79 -22.70
C ALA A 466 7.03 -3.96 -23.72
N LEU A 467 6.88 -4.26 -25.00
CA LEU A 467 7.50 -3.50 -26.08
C LEU A 467 7.01 -2.05 -26.11
N VAL A 468 5.70 -1.83 -26.01
CA VAL A 468 5.10 -0.49 -26.00
C VAL A 468 5.59 0.32 -24.81
N ILE A 469 5.62 -0.25 -23.61
CA ILE A 469 6.13 0.42 -22.41
C ILE A 469 7.61 0.76 -22.58
N ALA A 470 8.44 -0.17 -23.12
CA ALA A 470 9.83 0.07 -23.34
C ALA A 470 10.08 1.16 -24.41
N ALA A 471 9.32 1.14 -25.51
CA ALA A 471 9.38 2.16 -26.55
C ALA A 471 8.95 3.53 -26.04
N ALA A 472 7.85 3.60 -25.27
CA ALA A 472 7.37 4.83 -24.65
C ALA A 472 8.38 5.42 -23.67
N ALA A 473 9.01 4.60 -22.83
CA ALA A 473 10.10 5.02 -21.95
C ALA A 473 11.31 5.53 -22.75
N LEU A 474 11.69 4.83 -23.81
CA LEU A 474 12.79 5.26 -24.68
C LEU A 474 12.49 6.62 -25.32
N ILE A 475 11.31 6.78 -25.92
CA ILE A 475 10.87 8.06 -26.52
C ILE A 475 10.97 9.18 -25.48
N TYR A 476 10.44 8.95 -24.28
CA TYR A 476 10.46 9.93 -23.19
C TYR A 476 11.89 10.38 -22.86
N PHE A 477 12.81 9.43 -22.61
CA PHE A 477 14.18 9.77 -22.24
C PHE A 477 14.99 10.35 -23.39
N VAL A 478 14.77 9.92 -24.64
CA VAL A 478 15.40 10.51 -25.83
C VAL A 478 14.97 11.95 -26.01
N VAL A 479 13.67 12.23 -25.99
CA VAL A 479 13.16 13.60 -26.12
C VAL A 479 13.63 14.48 -24.96
N LEU A 480 13.63 13.96 -23.73
CA LEU A 480 14.07 14.67 -22.55
C LEU A 480 15.56 15.08 -22.64
N THR A 481 16.42 14.16 -23.13
CA THR A 481 17.84 14.46 -23.34
C THR A 481 18.09 15.41 -24.50
N ALA A 482 17.31 15.28 -25.58
CA ALA A 482 17.34 16.21 -26.73
C ALA A 482 16.94 17.64 -26.31
N LEU A 483 16.01 17.77 -25.36
CA LEU A 483 15.62 19.06 -24.77
C LEU A 483 16.67 19.60 -23.76
N GLY A 484 17.82 18.92 -23.58
CA GLY A 484 18.94 19.38 -22.77
C GLY A 484 18.80 19.08 -21.26
N VAL A 485 17.99 18.07 -20.86
CA VAL A 485 17.97 17.59 -19.49
C VAL A 485 19.07 16.55 -19.29
N SER A 486 20.04 16.89 -18.46
CA SER A 486 21.13 15.98 -18.10
C SER A 486 20.66 14.95 -17.06
N LEU A 487 20.29 13.74 -17.50
CA LEU A 487 19.87 12.64 -16.63
C LEU A 487 20.88 12.36 -15.51
N ARG A 488 22.19 12.36 -15.85
CA ARG A 488 23.25 12.12 -14.87
C ARG A 488 23.27 13.12 -13.71
N LYS A 489 22.91 14.39 -13.97
CA LYS A 489 22.81 15.44 -12.92
C LYS A 489 21.56 15.27 -12.07
N VAL A 490 20.44 14.85 -12.66
CA VAL A 490 19.17 14.70 -11.94
C VAL A 490 19.17 13.46 -11.05
N TRP A 491 19.85 12.38 -11.45
CA TRP A 491 19.94 11.16 -10.64
C TRP A 491 20.88 11.24 -9.44
N ARG A 492 21.77 12.21 -9.40
CA ARG A 492 22.70 12.38 -8.27
C ARG A 492 22.09 13.29 -7.21
N ALA A 493 21.97 12.77 -5.99
CA ALA A 493 21.59 13.59 -4.85
C ALA A 493 22.65 14.69 -4.62
N PRO A 494 22.26 15.89 -4.17
CA PRO A 494 23.18 16.92 -3.76
C PRO A 494 24.11 16.41 -2.64
N ARG A 495 25.42 16.61 -2.81
CA ARG A 495 26.40 16.24 -1.78
C ARG A 495 26.45 17.24 -0.64
#